data_21bfdb02968b629ccc2655019a80411e
#
_entry.id   21bfdb02968b629ccc2655019a80411e
#
_cell.length_a   1.000
_cell.length_b   1.000
_cell.length_c   1.000
_cell.angle_alpha   90.00
_cell.angle_beta   90.00
_cell.angle_gamma   90.00
#
_symmetry.space_group_name_H-M   'P 1'
#
loop_
_entity.id
_entity.type
_entity.pdbx_description
1 polymer ?
#
loop_
_entity_poly.entity_id
_entity_poly.type
_entity_poly.pdbx_seq_one_letter_code
_entity_poly.pdbx_strand_id
1 'polypeptide(L)'
;MAFNFGISADSAVRNTRRPLTPWNIHDVKFMGCEIKEFDGKKDPTAHYKVLSINFENEDGYFSVTQFFPKAGDDERREFDSKNGGKVVMPSNFETLMAVVKQTAQVLNPAGFEKMQAASSKFKSFDDVAKALITITEKV
;
A
#
# COMPACT_ATOMS: atom_id res chain seq x y z
N MET A 1 12.11 -18.95 -10.79
CA MET A 1 11.71 -19.41 -9.44
C MET A 1 11.70 -20.93 -9.39
N ALA A 2 12.44 -21.49 -8.48
CA ALA A 2 12.43 -22.93 -8.28
C ALA A 2 11.27 -23.32 -7.35
N PHE A 3 10.45 -24.27 -7.81
CA PHE A 3 9.40 -24.83 -6.98
C PHE A 3 9.90 -26.11 -6.34
N ASN A 4 9.82 -26.17 -5.04
CA ASN A 4 10.07 -27.38 -4.32
C ASN A 4 8.73 -28.08 -4.04
N PHE A 5 8.42 -29.11 -4.82
CA PHE A 5 7.21 -29.90 -4.65
C PHE A 5 7.39 -31.05 -3.65
N GLY A 6 8.60 -31.24 -3.14
CA GLY A 6 8.85 -32.20 -2.09
C GLY A 6 8.19 -31.74 -0.80
N ILE A 7 7.38 -32.59 -0.21
CA ILE A 7 6.75 -32.31 1.07
C ILE A 7 7.54 -33.05 2.14
N SER A 8 8.25 -32.29 2.94
CA SER A 8 8.95 -32.79 4.12
C SER A 8 8.46 -32.03 5.34
N ALA A 9 8.69 -32.59 6.51
CA ALA A 9 8.37 -31.89 7.76
C ALA A 9 9.09 -30.55 7.84
N ASP A 10 10.31 -30.47 7.32
CA ASP A 10 11.12 -29.26 7.35
C ASP A 10 10.59 -28.17 6.42
N SER A 11 10.00 -28.54 5.27
CA SER A 11 9.43 -27.56 4.35
C SER A 11 8.15 -26.92 4.89
N ALA A 12 7.47 -27.58 5.80
CA ALA A 12 6.28 -27.05 6.45
C ALA A 12 6.62 -26.10 7.61
N VAL A 13 7.78 -26.28 8.23
CA VAL A 13 8.23 -25.46 9.35
C VAL A 13 9.15 -24.38 8.82
N ARG A 14 8.60 -23.22 8.55
CA ARG A 14 9.39 -22.12 8.07
C ARG A 14 9.45 -21.02 9.11
N ASN A 15 10.66 -20.70 9.49
CA ASN A 15 10.92 -19.56 10.36
C ASN A 15 11.10 -18.28 9.56
N THR A 16 11.38 -18.38 8.26
CA THR A 16 11.54 -17.23 7.38
C THR A 16 10.25 -16.95 6.65
N ARG A 17 9.77 -15.74 6.79
CA ARG A 17 8.60 -15.26 6.06
C ARG A 17 8.99 -14.96 4.62
N ARG A 18 8.08 -15.23 3.69
CA ARG A 18 8.29 -15.00 2.26
C ARG A 18 7.11 -14.25 1.67
N PRO A 19 7.30 -13.53 0.55
CA PRO A 19 6.19 -12.94 -0.18
C PRO A 19 5.22 -14.01 -0.69
N LEU A 20 3.94 -13.66 -0.71
CA LEU A 20 2.91 -14.51 -1.28
C LEU A 20 3.10 -14.62 -2.80
N THR A 21 2.75 -15.77 -3.35
CA THR A 21 2.85 -16.03 -4.79
C THR A 21 1.95 -15.06 -5.57
N PRO A 22 2.49 -14.32 -6.56
CA PRO A 22 1.66 -13.43 -7.37
C PRO A 22 0.68 -14.22 -8.24
N TRP A 23 -0.35 -13.53 -8.72
CA TRP A 23 -1.38 -14.05 -9.64
C TRP A 23 -2.32 -15.08 -9.03
N ASN A 24 -2.22 -15.37 -7.76
CA ASN A 24 -3.15 -16.22 -7.02
C ASN A 24 -4.01 -15.37 -6.09
N ILE A 25 -5.20 -15.89 -5.79
CA ILE A 25 -6.07 -15.30 -4.77
C ILE A 25 -5.65 -15.88 -3.42
N HIS A 26 -5.43 -15.02 -2.45
CA HIS A 26 -5.03 -15.41 -1.11
C HIS A 26 -5.99 -14.81 -0.08
N ASP A 27 -6.40 -15.65 0.87
CA ASP A 27 -7.04 -15.15 2.08
C ASP A 27 -5.93 -14.68 3.03
N VAL A 28 -5.98 -13.43 3.44
CA VAL A 28 -4.94 -12.82 4.26
C VAL A 28 -5.54 -12.10 5.46
N LYS A 29 -4.76 -12.04 6.52
CA LYS A 29 -5.10 -11.25 7.70
C LYS A 29 -4.38 -9.92 7.63
N PHE A 30 -5.09 -8.86 7.97
CA PHE A 30 -4.50 -7.53 8.10
C PHE A 30 -3.60 -7.47 9.33
N MET A 31 -2.37 -6.98 9.14
CA MET A 31 -1.35 -6.93 10.19
C MET A 31 -1.00 -5.53 10.66
N GLY A 32 -1.56 -4.51 10.05
CA GLY A 32 -1.34 -3.13 10.45
C GLY A 32 -0.79 -2.27 9.34
N CYS A 33 -0.90 -0.97 9.56
CA CYS A 33 -0.28 0.05 8.71
C CYS A 33 0.85 0.70 9.49
N GLU A 34 1.92 1.07 8.79
CA GLU A 34 3.04 1.77 9.40
C GLU A 34 3.69 2.75 8.42
N ILE A 35 4.33 3.75 8.97
CA ILE A 35 5.15 4.68 8.20
C ILE A 35 6.60 4.23 8.34
N LYS A 36 7.26 4.01 7.21
CA LYS A 36 8.67 3.63 7.16
C LYS A 36 9.48 4.71 6.48
N GLU A 37 10.72 4.90 6.93
CA GLU A 37 11.68 5.81 6.32
C GLU A 37 12.96 5.04 6.00
N PHE A 38 13.56 5.33 4.85
CA PHE A 38 14.82 4.69 4.45
C PHE A 38 15.59 5.57 3.47
N ASP A 39 16.88 5.36 3.41
CA ASP A 39 17.76 6.04 2.46
C ASP A 39 17.89 5.23 1.18
N GLY A 40 18.08 5.93 0.06
CA GLY A 40 18.25 5.29 -1.24
C GLY A 40 19.52 4.43 -1.30
N LYS A 41 19.42 3.24 -1.88
CA LYS A 41 20.60 2.35 -2.04
C LYS A 41 21.59 2.88 -3.07
N LYS A 42 21.08 3.48 -4.14
CA LYS A 42 21.91 4.05 -5.21
C LYS A 42 22.36 5.47 -4.92
N ASP A 43 21.56 6.21 -4.17
CA ASP A 43 21.82 7.57 -3.75
C ASP A 43 21.55 7.68 -2.25
N PRO A 44 22.59 7.56 -1.40
CA PRO A 44 22.41 7.64 0.06
C PRO A 44 21.93 9.01 0.54
N THR A 45 21.98 10.04 -0.29
CA THR A 45 21.46 11.36 0.05
C THR A 45 19.95 11.46 -0.13
N ALA A 46 19.36 10.53 -0.91
CA ALA A 46 17.91 10.46 -1.10
C ALA A 46 17.25 9.81 0.11
N HIS A 47 16.25 10.47 0.66
CA HIS A 47 15.48 9.99 1.79
C HIS A 47 14.04 9.70 1.34
N TYR A 48 13.58 8.50 1.61
CA TYR A 48 12.24 8.07 1.20
C TYR A 48 11.36 7.80 2.43
N LYS A 49 10.11 8.17 2.31
CA LYS A 49 9.08 7.91 3.31
C LYS A 49 7.92 7.19 2.64
N VAL A 50 7.48 6.10 3.24
CA VAL A 50 6.44 5.25 2.65
C VAL A 50 5.40 4.86 3.69
N LEU A 51 4.18 4.66 3.22
CA LEU A 51 3.11 4.03 3.97
C LEU A 51 3.07 2.55 3.58
N SER A 52 3.21 1.67 4.54
CA SER A 52 3.15 0.23 4.35
C SER A 52 1.88 -0.33 4.97
N ILE A 53 1.11 -1.05 4.18
CA ILE A 53 -0.12 -1.73 4.60
C ILE A 53 0.17 -3.23 4.53
N ASN A 54 0.17 -3.90 5.67
CA ASN A 54 0.73 -5.24 5.80
C ASN A 54 -0.35 -6.30 5.99
N PHE A 55 -0.20 -7.39 5.28
CA PHE A 55 -1.08 -8.56 5.33
C PHE A 55 -0.25 -9.83 5.43
N GLU A 56 -0.80 -10.86 6.03
CA GLU A 56 -0.15 -12.18 6.08
C GLU A 56 -1.16 -13.31 6.15
N ASN A 57 -0.69 -14.51 5.86
CA ASN A 57 -1.35 -15.77 6.15
C ASN A 57 -0.30 -16.81 6.52
N GLU A 58 -0.70 -18.08 6.60
CA GLU A 58 0.20 -19.18 6.94
C GLU A 58 1.35 -19.35 5.92
N ASP A 59 1.09 -19.02 4.65
CA ASP A 59 2.04 -19.24 3.56
C ASP A 59 3.05 -18.11 3.41
N GLY A 60 2.74 -16.92 3.88
CA GLY A 60 3.65 -15.79 3.74
C GLY A 60 3.01 -14.44 4.02
N TYR A 61 3.58 -13.43 3.43
CA TYR A 61 3.16 -12.05 3.65
C TYR A 61 2.99 -11.29 2.34
N PHE A 62 2.23 -10.22 2.40
CA PHE A 62 2.07 -9.26 1.32
C PHE A 62 1.97 -7.85 1.92
N SER A 63 2.65 -6.91 1.32
CA SER A 63 2.58 -5.50 1.74
C SER A 63 2.28 -4.61 0.55
N VAL A 64 1.36 -3.69 0.74
CA VAL A 64 1.14 -2.59 -0.19
C VAL A 64 1.98 -1.43 0.30
N THR A 65 2.95 -1.01 -0.48
CA THR A 65 3.85 0.07 -0.14
C THR A 65 3.59 1.26 -1.04
N GLN A 66 3.30 2.41 -0.45
CA GLN A 66 3.00 3.65 -1.16
C GLN A 66 3.98 4.72 -0.74
N PHE A 67 4.69 5.29 -1.70
CA PHE A 67 5.57 6.43 -1.44
C PHE A 67 4.74 7.66 -1.10
N PHE A 68 5.25 8.45 -0.15
CA PHE A 68 4.64 9.74 0.16
C PHE A 68 4.70 10.64 -1.05
N PRO A 69 3.67 11.49 -1.28
CA PRO A 69 3.63 12.36 -2.45
C PRO A 69 4.77 13.37 -2.45
N LYS A 70 5.26 13.64 -3.64
CA LYS A 70 6.28 14.65 -3.89
C LYS A 70 5.77 15.66 -4.92
N ALA A 71 6.52 16.72 -5.12
CA ALA A 71 6.17 17.75 -6.12
C ALA A 71 5.96 17.12 -7.50
N GLY A 72 4.86 17.48 -8.16
CA GLY A 72 4.47 16.96 -9.46
C GLY A 72 3.56 15.74 -9.42
N ASP A 73 3.37 15.10 -8.28
CA ASP A 73 2.52 13.91 -8.16
C ASP A 73 1.03 14.22 -8.29
N ASP A 74 0.63 15.48 -8.20
CA ASP A 74 -0.75 15.94 -8.41
C ASP A 74 -1.09 16.19 -9.88
N GLU A 75 -0.13 16.10 -10.78
CA GLU A 75 -0.34 16.31 -12.20
C GLU A 75 -0.90 15.06 -12.87
N ARG A 76 -1.99 15.25 -13.62
CA ARG A 76 -2.56 14.21 -14.47
C ARG A 76 -1.75 14.12 -15.76
N ARG A 77 -1.64 12.90 -16.28
CA ARG A 77 -0.97 12.65 -17.56
C ARG A 77 -2.01 12.46 -18.65
N GLU A 78 -1.75 13.08 -19.80
CA GLU A 78 -2.57 12.92 -21.00
C GLU A 78 -1.72 12.29 -22.10
N PHE A 79 -2.31 11.37 -22.84
CA PHE A 79 -1.72 10.84 -24.06
C PHE A 79 -2.77 10.65 -25.14
N ASP A 80 -2.29 10.67 -26.39
CA ASP A 80 -3.15 10.36 -27.51
C ASP A 80 -3.37 8.85 -27.60
N SER A 81 -4.65 8.47 -27.71
CA SER A 81 -4.97 7.08 -27.95
C SER A 81 -4.75 6.72 -29.43
N LYS A 82 -4.55 5.42 -29.69
CA LYS A 82 -4.43 4.90 -31.06
C LYS A 82 -5.67 5.17 -31.94
N ASN A 83 -6.80 5.44 -31.32
CA ASN A 83 -8.08 5.68 -31.99
C ASN A 83 -8.43 7.16 -32.12
N GLY A 84 -7.47 8.07 -31.93
CA GLY A 84 -7.65 9.49 -32.13
C GLY A 84 -8.27 10.26 -30.97
N GLY A 85 -8.56 9.60 -29.84
CA GLY A 85 -9.03 10.26 -28.62
C GLY A 85 -7.88 10.58 -27.68
N LYS A 86 -8.13 11.43 -26.68
CA LYS A 86 -7.19 11.67 -25.59
C LYS A 86 -7.53 10.79 -24.40
N VAL A 87 -6.50 10.19 -23.78
CA VAL A 87 -6.62 9.43 -22.55
C VAL A 87 -5.99 10.26 -21.43
N VAL A 88 -6.78 10.52 -20.40
CA VAL A 88 -6.32 11.21 -19.18
C VAL A 88 -6.15 10.19 -18.09
N MET A 89 -4.93 10.05 -17.59
CA MET A 89 -4.64 9.15 -16.48
C MET A 89 -4.69 9.88 -15.15
N PRO A 90 -5.16 9.23 -14.08
CA PRO A 90 -5.09 9.82 -12.75
C PRO A 90 -3.67 10.18 -12.38
N SER A 91 -3.51 11.20 -11.58
CA SER A 91 -2.20 11.54 -11.01
C SER A 91 -1.75 10.48 -10.01
N ASN A 92 -0.46 10.44 -9.71
CA ASN A 92 0.06 9.55 -8.68
C ASN A 92 -0.59 9.82 -7.33
N PHE A 93 -0.86 11.08 -7.02
CA PHE A 93 -1.55 11.46 -5.78
C PHE A 93 -2.99 10.92 -5.74
N GLU A 94 -3.73 11.03 -6.85
CA GLU A 94 -5.09 10.49 -6.93
C GLU A 94 -5.10 8.97 -6.72
N THR A 95 -4.14 8.27 -7.30
CA THR A 95 -3.99 6.82 -7.13
C THR A 95 -3.66 6.46 -5.69
N LEU A 96 -2.76 7.20 -5.06
CA LEU A 96 -2.39 7.01 -3.66
C LEU A 96 -3.61 7.20 -2.75
N MET A 97 -4.37 8.27 -2.95
CA MET A 97 -5.56 8.53 -2.16
C MET A 97 -6.66 7.48 -2.37
N ALA A 98 -6.75 6.92 -3.57
CA ALA A 98 -7.68 5.83 -3.85
C ALA A 98 -7.30 4.56 -3.06
N VAL A 99 -6.02 4.24 -2.96
CA VAL A 99 -5.54 3.10 -2.15
C VAL A 99 -5.88 3.31 -0.68
N VAL A 100 -5.62 4.50 -0.14
CA VAL A 100 -5.95 4.84 1.25
C VAL A 100 -7.44 4.72 1.51
N LYS A 101 -8.25 5.29 0.62
CA LYS A 101 -9.70 5.25 0.71
C LYS A 101 -10.23 3.83 0.73
N GLN A 102 -9.81 3.01 -0.23
CA GLN A 102 -10.25 1.62 -0.31
C GLN A 102 -9.84 0.81 0.92
N THR A 103 -8.62 0.99 1.38
CA THR A 103 -8.12 0.31 2.58
C THR A 103 -8.97 0.66 3.79
N ALA A 104 -9.24 1.94 4.00
CA ALA A 104 -10.05 2.41 5.12
C ALA A 104 -11.49 1.88 5.04
N GLN A 105 -12.11 1.95 3.86
CA GLN A 105 -13.48 1.49 3.65
C GLN A 105 -13.65 -0.02 3.89
N VAL A 106 -12.69 -0.81 3.46
CA VAL A 106 -12.75 -2.27 3.61
C VAL A 106 -12.46 -2.69 5.05
N LEU A 107 -11.45 -2.09 5.68
CA LEU A 107 -11.00 -2.51 7.00
C LEU A 107 -11.85 -1.94 8.15
N ASN A 108 -12.29 -0.70 8.03
CA ASN A 108 -13.07 -0.04 9.06
C ASN A 108 -13.99 1.03 8.45
N PRO A 109 -15.16 0.66 7.94
CA PRO A 109 -16.09 1.63 7.32
C PRO A 109 -16.51 2.76 8.25
N ALA A 110 -16.78 2.48 9.51
CA ALA A 110 -17.15 3.51 10.50
C ALA A 110 -15.99 4.48 10.77
N GLY A 111 -14.77 3.94 10.88
CA GLY A 111 -13.57 4.76 11.02
C GLY A 111 -13.29 5.60 9.78
N PHE A 112 -13.58 5.06 8.60
CA PHE A 112 -13.46 5.81 7.35
C PHE A 112 -14.36 7.03 7.32
N GLU A 113 -15.60 6.93 7.79
CA GLU A 113 -16.50 8.08 7.85
C GLU A 113 -15.95 9.19 8.74
N LYS A 114 -15.35 8.83 9.88
CA LYS A 114 -14.69 9.79 10.77
C LYS A 114 -13.47 10.42 10.11
N MET A 115 -12.67 9.63 9.42
CA MET A 115 -11.52 10.10 8.69
C MET A 115 -11.93 11.07 7.57
N GLN A 116 -12.98 10.75 6.83
CA GLN A 116 -13.51 11.59 5.78
C GLN A 116 -14.00 12.93 6.33
N ALA A 117 -14.72 12.92 7.45
CA ALA A 117 -15.19 14.14 8.10
C ALA A 117 -14.03 15.03 8.57
N ALA A 118 -12.93 14.44 9.01
CA ALA A 118 -11.74 15.15 9.44
C ALA A 118 -10.81 15.58 8.30
N SER A 119 -11.05 15.10 7.08
CA SER A 119 -10.13 15.27 5.95
C SER A 119 -9.86 16.73 5.57
N SER A 120 -10.81 17.63 5.81
CA SER A 120 -10.64 19.06 5.56
C SER A 120 -9.55 19.70 6.45
N LYS A 121 -9.19 19.04 7.55
CA LYS A 121 -8.16 19.51 8.48
C LYS A 121 -6.77 18.94 8.16
N PHE A 122 -6.69 18.00 7.24
CA PHE A 122 -5.40 17.42 6.86
C PHE A 122 -4.57 18.42 6.06
N LYS A 123 -3.35 18.62 6.48
CA LYS A 123 -2.40 19.58 5.88
C LYS A 123 -1.30 18.89 5.09
N SER A 124 -1.09 17.60 5.33
CA SER A 124 -0.04 16.82 4.69
C SER A 124 -0.46 15.36 4.59
N PHE A 125 0.28 14.59 3.80
CA PHE A 125 0.04 13.14 3.73
C PHE A 125 0.38 12.44 5.05
N ASP A 126 1.24 13.01 5.89
CA ASP A 126 1.45 12.51 7.25
C ASP A 126 0.15 12.43 8.04
N ASP A 127 -0.70 13.44 7.92
CA ASP A 127 -2.00 13.46 8.60
C ASP A 127 -2.91 12.35 8.08
N VAL A 128 -2.93 12.14 6.78
CA VAL A 128 -3.71 11.06 6.14
C VAL A 128 -3.23 9.70 6.61
N ALA A 129 -1.92 9.47 6.58
CA ALA A 129 -1.32 8.19 6.97
C ALA A 129 -1.57 7.90 8.46
N LYS A 130 -1.41 8.89 9.33
CA LYS A 130 -1.68 8.75 10.76
C LYS A 130 -3.15 8.46 11.04
N ALA A 131 -4.06 9.11 10.30
CA ALA A 131 -5.48 8.84 10.43
C ALA A 131 -5.80 7.39 10.03
N LEU A 132 -5.24 6.91 8.93
CA LEU A 132 -5.41 5.52 8.49
C LEU A 132 -4.87 4.54 9.53
N ILE A 133 -3.69 4.79 10.06
CA ILE A 133 -3.10 3.97 11.14
C ILE A 133 -4.03 3.92 12.35
N THR A 134 -4.54 5.06 12.76
CA THR A 134 -5.43 5.16 13.93
C THR A 134 -6.70 4.36 13.75
N ILE A 135 -7.38 4.47 12.62
CA ILE A 135 -8.65 3.76 12.41
C ILE A 135 -8.46 2.27 12.18
N THR A 136 -7.26 1.82 11.84
CA THR A 136 -6.97 0.40 11.58
C THR A 136 -6.29 -0.31 12.75
N GLU A 137 -5.91 0.39 13.80
CA GLU A 137 -5.21 -0.20 14.97
C GLU A 137 -5.96 -1.36 15.62
N LYS A 138 -7.29 -1.32 15.58
CA LYS A 138 -8.16 -2.32 16.23
C LYS A 138 -8.76 -3.35 15.27
N VAL A 139 -8.29 -3.36 14.06
CA VAL A 139 -8.79 -4.30 13.04
C VAL A 139 -8.14 -5.67 13.17
#